data_7aae8221e14de43976e6b02070689625
#
_entry.id   7aae8221e14de43976e6b02070689625
#
_cell.length_a   1.000
_cell.length_b   1.000
_cell.length_c   1.000
_cell.angle_alpha   90.00
_cell.angle_beta   90.00
_cell.angle_gamma   90.00
#
_symmetry.space_group_name_H-M   'P 1'
#
loop_
_entity.id
_entity.type
_entity.pdbx_description
1 polymer ?
#
loop_
_entity_poly.entity_id
_entity_poly.type
_entity_poly.pdbx_seq_one_letter_code
_entity_poly.pdbx_strand_id
1 'polypeptide(L)'
;MAMSRLKRSGRIGDNMKKILGLIGLYALIVLFCFYFFIHQPKNIFDEIYQETEKTYRSNNILRKIDGFEIRAVWPNDSEYFAYTPSGKYQTRLGDYKDISISFNFGEDIKGMTILFERKTNSNITLWYSAHYNMQKKVLKKELAIIEEPRKPGQYLDDEEKVREYLRKNNISKEELEKDYDEIVNQKVLKDWCSIYDSKYSPSNYGEVKVETQWENW
;
A
#
# COMPACT_ATOMS: atom_id res chain seq x y z
N MET A 1 -64.12 -16.36 35.42
CA MET A 1 -62.72 -16.72 35.68
C MET A 1 -61.89 -17.02 34.40
N ALA A 2 -62.46 -17.20 33.23
CA ALA A 2 -61.75 -17.53 31.96
C ALA A 2 -61.14 -16.33 31.20
N MET A 3 -61.72 -15.13 31.31
CA MET A 3 -61.23 -13.94 30.58
C MET A 3 -59.87 -13.36 31.07
N SER A 4 -59.49 -13.60 32.33
CA SER A 4 -58.21 -13.11 32.86
C SER A 4 -57.00 -13.93 32.40
N ARG A 5 -57.18 -15.23 32.03
CA ARG A 5 -56.10 -16.08 31.53
C ARG A 5 -55.70 -15.79 30.10
N LEU A 6 -56.64 -15.41 29.24
CA LEU A 6 -56.38 -15.07 27.83
C LEU A 6 -55.56 -13.75 27.68
N LYS A 7 -55.82 -12.74 28.52
CA LYS A 7 -55.04 -11.49 28.53
C LYS A 7 -53.58 -11.68 28.98
N ARG A 8 -53.31 -12.66 29.87
CA ARG A 8 -51.96 -12.93 30.36
C ARG A 8 -51.13 -13.70 29.35
N SER A 9 -51.72 -14.59 28.55
CA SER A 9 -51.04 -15.33 27.46
C SER A 9 -50.61 -14.40 26.31
N GLY A 10 -51.43 -13.43 25.92
CA GLY A 10 -51.07 -12.45 24.87
C GLY A 10 -49.89 -11.56 25.30
N ARG A 11 -49.84 -11.15 26.55
CA ARG A 11 -48.75 -10.28 27.08
C ARG A 11 -47.39 -10.99 27.16
N ILE A 12 -47.37 -12.29 27.42
CA ILE A 12 -46.16 -13.13 27.43
C ILE A 12 -45.61 -13.27 25.99
N GLY A 13 -46.49 -13.51 25.04
CA GLY A 13 -46.13 -13.62 23.63
C GLY A 13 -45.52 -12.31 23.03
N ASP A 14 -46.08 -11.15 23.42
CA ASP A 14 -45.55 -9.88 23.00
C ASP A 14 -44.20 -9.53 23.62
N ASN A 15 -44.01 -9.87 24.90
CA ASN A 15 -42.70 -9.69 25.55
C ASN A 15 -41.64 -10.61 24.93
N MET A 16 -42.00 -11.85 24.60
CA MET A 16 -41.08 -12.79 23.92
C MET A 16 -40.67 -12.29 22.54
N LYS A 17 -41.61 -11.74 21.76
CA LYS A 17 -41.29 -11.12 20.45
C LYS A 17 -40.36 -9.92 20.60
N LYS A 18 -40.58 -9.08 21.61
CA LYS A 18 -39.67 -7.94 21.90
C LYS A 18 -38.26 -8.41 22.29
N ILE A 19 -38.15 -9.44 23.13
CA ILE A 19 -36.88 -10.02 23.55
C ILE A 19 -36.15 -10.63 22.32
N LEU A 20 -36.84 -11.40 21.49
CA LEU A 20 -36.28 -11.94 20.26
C LEU A 20 -35.84 -10.84 19.29
N GLY A 21 -36.61 -9.77 19.17
CA GLY A 21 -36.23 -8.60 18.38
C GLY A 21 -34.95 -7.89 18.88
N LEU A 22 -34.81 -7.75 20.19
CA LEU A 22 -33.61 -7.20 20.83
C LEU A 22 -32.39 -8.09 20.64
N ILE A 23 -32.54 -9.41 20.77
CA ILE A 23 -31.45 -10.36 20.50
C ILE A 23 -31.02 -10.28 19.03
N GLY A 24 -31.99 -10.24 18.10
CA GLY A 24 -31.70 -10.10 16.68
C GLY A 24 -30.96 -8.79 16.35
N LEU A 25 -31.39 -7.68 16.93
CA LEU A 25 -30.72 -6.38 16.77
C LEU A 25 -29.28 -6.41 17.32
N TYR A 26 -29.09 -7.00 18.52
CA TYR A 26 -27.77 -7.14 19.10
C TYR A 26 -26.84 -8.01 18.23
N ALA A 27 -27.35 -9.14 17.72
CA ALA A 27 -26.58 -9.99 16.80
C ALA A 27 -26.17 -9.25 15.52
N LEU A 28 -27.06 -8.44 14.95
CA LEU A 28 -26.75 -7.59 13.79
C LEU A 28 -25.67 -6.54 14.10
N ILE A 29 -25.74 -5.90 15.25
CA ILE A 29 -24.72 -4.93 15.69
C ILE A 29 -23.36 -5.62 15.85
N VAL A 30 -23.32 -6.79 16.49
CA VAL A 30 -22.08 -7.56 16.67
C VAL A 30 -21.51 -7.97 15.32
N LEU A 31 -22.32 -8.47 14.40
CA LEU A 31 -21.88 -8.82 13.03
C LEU A 31 -21.37 -7.59 12.28
N PHE A 32 -22.04 -6.45 12.41
CA PHE A 32 -21.61 -5.20 11.79
C PHE A 32 -20.27 -4.72 12.34
N CYS A 33 -20.10 -4.72 13.67
CA CYS A 33 -18.84 -4.36 14.31
C CYS A 33 -17.71 -5.30 13.90
N PHE A 34 -17.99 -6.62 13.83
CA PHE A 34 -17.02 -7.62 13.39
C PHE A 34 -16.63 -7.43 11.92
N TYR A 35 -17.61 -7.21 11.04
CA TYR A 35 -17.37 -6.89 9.62
C TYR A 35 -16.50 -5.63 9.48
N PHE A 36 -16.85 -4.56 10.20
CA PHE A 36 -16.10 -3.31 10.16
C PHE A 36 -14.67 -3.50 10.66
N PHE A 37 -14.47 -4.25 11.76
CA PHE A 37 -13.15 -4.51 12.31
C PHE A 37 -12.25 -5.32 11.37
N ILE A 38 -12.81 -6.32 10.66
CA ILE A 38 -12.06 -7.16 9.72
C ILE A 38 -11.62 -6.34 8.48
N HIS A 39 -12.46 -5.38 8.04
CA HIS A 39 -12.21 -4.61 6.82
C HIS A 39 -11.42 -3.31 7.05
N GLN A 40 -11.03 -3.02 8.31
CA GLN A 40 -10.14 -1.89 8.56
C GLN A 40 -8.73 -2.13 8.03
N PRO A 41 -8.07 -1.08 7.49
CA PRO A 41 -6.66 -1.16 7.15
C PRO A 41 -5.84 -1.61 8.36
N LYS A 42 -4.91 -2.54 8.18
CA LYS A 42 -4.02 -3.06 9.21
C LYS A 42 -2.65 -2.41 9.19
N ASN A 43 -2.32 -1.71 8.13
CA ASN A 43 -1.08 -0.99 7.92
C ASN A 43 -1.28 0.15 6.92
N ILE A 44 -0.26 1.00 6.76
CA ILE A 44 -0.30 2.17 5.90
C ILE A 44 -0.50 1.81 4.42
N PHE A 45 0.04 0.68 3.95
CA PHE A 45 -0.11 0.24 2.57
C PHE A 45 -1.54 -0.24 2.28
N ASP A 46 -2.20 -0.90 3.25
CA ASP A 46 -3.64 -1.21 3.19
C ASP A 46 -4.48 0.06 3.06
N GLU A 47 -4.15 1.08 3.83
CA GLU A 47 -4.83 2.38 3.79
C GLU A 47 -4.74 3.01 2.40
N ILE A 48 -3.52 3.13 1.87
CA ILE A 48 -3.26 3.69 0.54
C ILE A 48 -4.00 2.89 -0.52
N TYR A 49 -3.90 1.55 -0.47
CA TYR A 49 -4.55 0.65 -1.41
C TYR A 49 -6.06 0.81 -1.39
N GLN A 50 -6.70 0.67 -0.22
CA GLN A 50 -8.15 0.73 -0.09
C GLN A 50 -8.73 2.10 -0.47
N GLU A 51 -8.04 3.18 -0.12
CA GLU A 51 -8.50 4.52 -0.49
C GLU A 51 -8.34 4.76 -1.99
N THR A 52 -7.26 4.29 -2.59
CA THR A 52 -7.06 4.35 -4.04
C THR A 52 -8.12 3.52 -4.78
N GLU A 53 -8.41 2.29 -4.33
CA GLU A 53 -9.45 1.43 -4.90
C GLU A 53 -10.84 2.10 -4.87
N LYS A 54 -11.17 2.84 -3.81
CA LYS A 54 -12.43 3.59 -3.70
C LYS A 54 -12.49 4.81 -4.63
N THR A 55 -11.36 5.47 -4.88
CA THR A 55 -11.34 6.82 -5.44
C THR A 55 -10.70 6.93 -6.83
N TYR A 56 -10.12 5.84 -7.38
CA TYR A 56 -9.36 5.91 -8.64
C TYR A 56 -10.20 6.34 -9.84
N ARG A 57 -11.51 6.03 -9.85
CA ARG A 57 -12.44 6.43 -10.91
C ARG A 57 -12.98 7.86 -10.75
N SER A 58 -12.78 8.47 -9.61
CA SER A 58 -13.33 9.78 -9.28
C SER A 58 -12.22 10.81 -9.02
N ASN A 59 -12.20 11.40 -7.87
CA ASN A 59 -11.21 12.38 -7.48
C ASN A 59 -10.13 11.73 -6.60
N ASN A 60 -9.24 10.95 -7.22
CA ASN A 60 -8.25 10.16 -6.50
C ASN A 60 -7.36 11.02 -5.59
N ILE A 61 -7.24 10.60 -4.35
CA ILE A 61 -6.50 11.31 -3.31
C ILE A 61 -5.00 11.44 -3.60
N LEU A 62 -4.40 10.50 -4.34
CA LEU A 62 -2.98 10.55 -4.72
C LEU A 62 -2.61 11.79 -5.55
N ARG A 63 -3.58 12.41 -6.23
CA ARG A 63 -3.37 13.69 -6.92
C ARG A 63 -3.02 14.84 -5.98
N LYS A 64 -3.26 14.69 -4.69
CA LYS A 64 -2.93 15.68 -3.67
C LYS A 64 -1.48 15.55 -3.19
N ILE A 65 -0.81 14.44 -3.48
CA ILE A 65 0.62 14.30 -3.20
C ILE A 65 1.37 15.20 -4.17
N ASP A 66 2.17 16.10 -3.62
CA ASP A 66 2.93 17.05 -4.43
C ASP A 66 3.85 16.36 -5.43
N GLY A 67 3.76 16.78 -6.68
CA GLY A 67 4.51 16.24 -7.81
C GLY A 67 3.91 14.98 -8.45
N PHE A 68 2.83 14.37 -7.89
CA PHE A 68 2.22 13.19 -8.50
C PHE A 68 1.17 13.54 -9.56
N GLU A 69 1.20 12.83 -10.68
CA GLU A 69 0.23 12.89 -11.77
C GLU A 69 -0.37 11.51 -12.02
N ILE A 70 -1.62 11.46 -12.48
CA ILE A 70 -2.27 10.21 -12.87
C ILE A 70 -2.05 10.01 -14.37
N ARG A 71 -1.39 8.90 -14.74
CA ARG A 71 -1.03 8.64 -16.13
C ARG A 71 -2.04 7.76 -16.88
N ALA A 72 -2.52 6.70 -16.24
CA ALA A 72 -3.43 5.78 -16.89
C ALA A 72 -4.30 5.03 -15.88
N VAL A 73 -5.53 4.76 -16.30
CA VAL A 73 -6.37 3.68 -15.77
C VAL A 73 -6.48 2.67 -16.91
N TRP A 74 -6.05 1.44 -16.67
CA TRP A 74 -6.08 0.41 -17.72
C TRP A 74 -7.53 0.04 -18.09
N PRO A 75 -7.80 -0.41 -19.33
CA PRO A 75 -9.16 -0.62 -19.82
C PRO A 75 -10.06 -1.51 -18.95
N ASN A 76 -9.44 -2.43 -18.22
CA ASN A 76 -10.16 -3.39 -17.36
C ASN A 76 -10.33 -2.92 -15.91
N ASP A 77 -9.96 -1.67 -15.60
CA ASP A 77 -9.99 -1.11 -14.22
C ASP A 77 -9.28 -1.96 -13.15
N SER A 78 -8.45 -2.94 -13.57
CA SER A 78 -7.69 -3.80 -12.67
C SER A 78 -6.36 -3.20 -12.24
N GLU A 79 -5.88 -2.17 -12.97
CA GLU A 79 -4.62 -1.50 -12.70
C GLU A 79 -4.79 0.02 -12.69
N TYR A 80 -4.06 0.67 -11.79
CA TYR A 80 -4.02 2.11 -11.65
C TYR A 80 -2.59 2.57 -11.45
N PHE A 81 -2.24 3.70 -12.05
CA PHE A 81 -0.88 4.19 -12.07
C PHE A 81 -0.79 5.69 -11.77
N ALA A 82 -0.05 6.03 -10.72
CA ALA A 82 0.33 7.39 -10.38
C ALA A 82 1.85 7.55 -10.46
N TYR A 83 2.38 8.67 -10.92
CA TYR A 83 3.80 8.88 -11.12
C TYR A 83 4.20 10.35 -10.92
N THR A 84 5.49 10.57 -10.66
CA THR A 84 6.09 11.90 -10.73
C THR A 84 6.82 12.03 -12.06
N PRO A 85 6.57 13.07 -12.86
CA PRO A 85 7.37 13.31 -14.07
C PRO A 85 8.85 13.54 -13.76
N SER A 86 9.71 13.09 -14.67
CA SER A 86 11.17 13.26 -14.58
C SER A 86 11.57 14.69 -14.24
N GLY A 87 12.48 14.83 -13.26
CA GLY A 87 13.03 16.12 -12.85
C GLY A 87 12.13 16.98 -11.94
N LYS A 88 10.91 16.55 -11.62
CA LYS A 88 10.05 17.25 -10.66
C LYS A 88 10.41 16.96 -9.19
N TYR A 89 11.10 15.86 -8.94
CA TYR A 89 11.51 15.49 -7.59
C TYR A 89 13.02 15.32 -7.52
N GLN A 90 13.69 16.27 -6.89
CA GLN A 90 15.12 16.23 -6.61
C GLN A 90 15.32 15.99 -5.12
N THR A 91 16.19 15.09 -4.77
CA THR A 91 16.57 14.82 -3.39
C THR A 91 18.00 15.28 -3.13
N ARG A 92 18.37 15.36 -1.86
CA ARG A 92 19.76 15.62 -1.44
C ARG A 92 20.75 14.51 -1.86
N LEU A 93 20.24 13.30 -2.22
CA LEU A 93 21.05 12.15 -2.59
C LEU A 93 21.32 12.05 -4.09
N GLY A 94 20.73 12.90 -4.89
CA GLY A 94 20.92 12.94 -6.33
C GLY A 94 19.64 12.99 -7.13
N ASP A 95 19.77 12.82 -8.45
CA ASP A 95 18.63 12.88 -9.36
C ASP A 95 17.87 11.56 -9.34
N TYR A 96 16.74 11.51 -8.66
CA TYR A 96 15.78 10.46 -8.84
C TYR A 96 14.98 10.72 -10.10
N LYS A 97 14.88 9.66 -10.90
CA LYS A 97 13.93 9.64 -12.00
C LYS A 97 12.65 8.99 -11.52
N ASP A 98 11.54 9.52 -11.95
CA ASP A 98 10.22 8.92 -11.96
C ASP A 98 9.88 8.02 -10.77
N ILE A 99 9.42 8.63 -9.68
CA ILE A 99 8.72 7.86 -8.65
C ILE A 99 7.37 7.48 -9.21
N SER A 100 7.03 6.20 -9.18
CA SER A 100 5.72 5.73 -9.61
C SER A 100 5.08 4.81 -8.58
N ILE A 101 3.76 4.87 -8.49
CA ILE A 101 2.97 3.97 -7.66
C ILE A 101 1.97 3.31 -8.58
N SER A 102 2.05 1.98 -8.70
CA SER A 102 1.08 1.18 -9.42
C SER A 102 0.24 0.34 -8.46
N PHE A 103 -1.00 0.09 -8.86
CA PHE A 103 -1.96 -0.69 -8.09
C PHE A 103 -2.53 -1.79 -8.97
N ASN A 104 -2.66 -2.98 -8.42
CA ASN A 104 -3.39 -4.08 -9.01
C ASN A 104 -4.62 -4.37 -8.17
N PHE A 105 -5.80 -4.21 -8.76
CA PHE A 105 -7.11 -4.44 -8.14
C PHE A 105 -7.72 -5.79 -8.56
N GLY A 106 -6.99 -6.60 -9.32
CA GLY A 106 -7.43 -7.92 -9.78
C GLY A 106 -7.69 -8.89 -8.62
N GLU A 107 -8.46 -9.94 -8.89
CA GLU A 107 -8.84 -10.93 -7.88
C GLU A 107 -7.65 -11.77 -7.41
N ASP A 108 -6.72 -12.09 -8.31
CA ASP A 108 -5.62 -13.02 -8.04
C ASP A 108 -4.48 -12.39 -7.24
N ILE A 109 -4.16 -11.11 -7.50
CA ILE A 109 -3.06 -10.41 -6.82
C ILE A 109 -3.50 -8.99 -6.51
N LYS A 110 -3.86 -8.75 -5.26
CA LYS A 110 -4.14 -7.40 -4.76
C LYS A 110 -2.88 -6.80 -4.14
N GLY A 111 -2.50 -5.62 -4.61
CA GLY A 111 -1.31 -5.00 -4.07
C GLY A 111 -0.97 -3.66 -4.71
N MET A 112 0.11 -3.09 -4.23
CA MET A 112 0.68 -1.87 -4.78
C MET A 112 2.20 -2.00 -4.89
N THR A 113 2.78 -1.27 -5.82
CA THR A 113 4.23 -1.22 -6.01
C THR A 113 4.66 0.23 -6.12
N ILE A 114 5.65 0.62 -5.32
CA ILE A 114 6.34 1.90 -5.46
C ILE A 114 7.65 1.62 -6.17
N LEU A 115 7.88 2.28 -7.29
CA LEU A 115 9.08 2.19 -8.09
C LEU A 115 9.79 3.54 -8.12
N PHE A 116 11.12 3.52 -8.04
CA PHE A 116 11.92 4.72 -8.28
C PHE A 116 13.32 4.35 -8.79
N GLU A 117 13.95 5.27 -9.49
CA GLU A 117 15.27 5.10 -10.08
C GLU A 117 16.24 6.12 -9.48
N ARG A 118 17.46 5.68 -9.15
CA ARG A 118 18.57 6.56 -8.80
C ARG A 118 19.74 6.39 -9.77
N LYS A 119 20.14 7.44 -10.44
CA LYS A 119 21.39 7.46 -11.20
C LYS A 119 22.57 7.54 -10.25
N THR A 120 23.57 6.70 -10.49
CA THR A 120 24.86 6.80 -9.82
C THR A 120 25.88 7.54 -10.72
N ASN A 121 27.06 7.86 -10.16
CA ASN A 121 28.14 8.49 -10.91
C ASN A 121 28.80 7.59 -11.97
N SER A 122 28.42 6.30 -12.02
CA SER A 122 29.07 5.26 -12.82
C SER A 122 28.18 4.74 -13.94
N ASN A 123 27.49 5.56 -14.70
CA ASN A 123 26.64 5.15 -15.82
C ASN A 123 25.66 4.00 -15.53
N ILE A 124 25.29 3.84 -14.28
CA ILE A 124 24.29 2.86 -13.85
C ILE A 124 23.13 3.56 -13.16
N THR A 125 22.00 2.94 -13.30
CA THR A 125 20.78 3.32 -12.59
C THR A 125 20.39 2.18 -11.65
N LEU A 126 20.23 2.50 -10.38
CA LEU A 126 19.63 1.62 -9.39
C LEU A 126 18.11 1.74 -9.52
N TRP A 127 17.44 0.62 -9.73
CA TRP A 127 15.99 0.55 -9.87
C TRP A 127 15.39 -0.15 -8.66
N TYR A 128 14.76 0.61 -7.81
CA TYR A 128 14.15 0.14 -6.57
C TYR A 128 12.69 -0.20 -6.78
N SER A 129 12.26 -1.28 -6.15
CA SER A 129 10.88 -1.72 -6.08
C SER A 129 10.49 -2.00 -4.63
N ALA A 130 9.39 -1.40 -4.18
CA ALA A 130 8.73 -1.71 -2.92
C ALA A 130 7.37 -2.31 -3.24
N HIS A 131 7.29 -3.65 -3.30
CA HIS A 131 6.09 -4.39 -3.67
C HIS A 131 5.33 -4.85 -2.44
N TYR A 132 4.13 -4.32 -2.24
CA TYR A 132 3.23 -4.72 -1.17
C TYR A 132 2.16 -5.69 -1.66
N ASN A 133 2.12 -6.89 -1.07
CA ASN A 133 1.06 -7.87 -1.27
C ASN A 133 0.02 -7.74 -0.16
N MET A 134 -1.19 -7.29 -0.52
CA MET A 134 -2.27 -7.03 0.44
C MET A 134 -2.78 -8.30 1.12
N GLN A 135 -2.82 -9.42 0.44
CA GLN A 135 -3.34 -10.69 0.98
C GLN A 135 -2.37 -11.29 2.01
N LYS A 136 -1.07 -11.22 1.73
CA LYS A 136 -0.02 -11.76 2.60
C LYS A 136 0.45 -10.79 3.68
N LYS A 137 0.11 -9.50 3.57
CA LYS A 137 0.63 -8.40 4.41
C LYS A 137 2.17 -8.37 4.41
N VAL A 138 2.75 -8.55 3.23
CA VAL A 138 4.20 -8.55 3.03
C VAL A 138 4.59 -7.39 2.13
N LEU A 139 5.57 -6.61 2.56
CA LEU A 139 6.25 -5.60 1.78
C LEU A 139 7.63 -6.14 1.40
N LYS A 140 7.87 -6.33 0.11
CA LYS A 140 9.19 -6.72 -0.41
C LYS A 140 9.91 -5.48 -0.93
N LYS A 141 11.16 -5.30 -0.47
CA LYS A 141 12.11 -4.32 -1.00
C LYS A 141 13.08 -5.05 -1.91
N GLU A 142 13.07 -4.69 -3.18
CA GLU A 142 13.89 -5.34 -4.21
C GLU A 142 14.68 -4.27 -4.99
N LEU A 143 15.80 -4.68 -5.56
CA LEU A 143 16.70 -3.84 -6.32
C LEU A 143 17.11 -4.53 -7.61
N ALA A 144 17.05 -3.82 -8.71
CA ALA A 144 17.68 -4.20 -9.96
C ALA A 144 18.67 -3.13 -10.42
N ILE A 145 19.59 -3.48 -11.31
CA ILE A 145 20.58 -2.57 -11.88
C ILE A 145 20.32 -2.45 -13.37
N ILE A 146 20.33 -1.21 -13.85
CA ILE A 146 20.23 -0.89 -15.26
C ILE A 146 21.55 -0.26 -15.69
N GLU A 147 22.21 -0.87 -16.68
CA GLU A 147 23.41 -0.31 -17.32
C GLU A 147 23.02 0.70 -18.41
N GLU A 148 23.72 1.82 -18.45
CA GLU A 148 23.53 2.80 -19.52
C GLU A 148 24.53 2.58 -20.68
N PRO A 149 24.14 2.69 -21.96
CA PRO A 149 22.82 3.07 -22.45
C PRO A 149 21.79 1.95 -22.26
N ARG A 150 20.62 2.33 -21.70
CA ARG A 150 19.52 1.43 -21.40
C ARG A 150 19.03 0.70 -22.66
N LYS A 151 19.13 -0.62 -22.68
CA LYS A 151 18.44 -1.44 -23.67
C LYS A 151 17.11 -1.89 -23.09
N PRO A 152 16.01 -1.82 -23.85
CA PRO A 152 14.71 -2.26 -23.35
C PRO A 152 14.75 -3.70 -22.84
N GLY A 153 14.26 -3.94 -21.62
CA GLY A 153 14.20 -5.26 -21.00
C GLY A 153 15.54 -5.80 -20.48
N GLN A 154 16.63 -5.05 -20.54
CA GLN A 154 17.91 -5.44 -19.94
C GLN A 154 18.05 -4.77 -18.56
N TYR A 155 17.79 -5.55 -17.52
CA TYR A 155 18.11 -5.19 -16.14
C TYR A 155 18.70 -6.43 -15.46
N LEU A 156 19.59 -6.18 -14.52
CA LEU A 156 20.23 -7.18 -13.71
C LEU A 156 19.43 -7.26 -12.40
N ASP A 157 18.71 -8.36 -12.20
CA ASP A 157 17.86 -8.64 -11.01
C ASP A 157 18.31 -9.91 -10.27
N ASP A 158 19.27 -10.66 -10.81
CA ASP A 158 19.88 -11.80 -10.14
C ASP A 158 20.61 -11.32 -8.87
N GLU A 159 20.22 -11.86 -7.72
CA GLU A 159 20.67 -11.37 -6.41
C GLU A 159 22.19 -11.40 -6.23
N GLU A 160 22.86 -12.48 -6.66
CA GLU A 160 24.31 -12.60 -6.53
C GLU A 160 25.05 -11.59 -7.42
N LYS A 161 24.56 -11.41 -8.63
CA LYS A 161 25.15 -10.45 -9.58
C LYS A 161 24.90 -9.02 -9.15
N VAL A 162 23.71 -8.72 -8.63
CA VAL A 162 23.40 -7.38 -8.06
C VAL A 162 24.36 -7.08 -6.92
N ARG A 163 24.52 -8.02 -5.97
CA ARG A 163 25.45 -7.88 -4.84
C ARG A 163 26.90 -7.68 -5.28
N GLU A 164 27.38 -8.48 -6.22
CA GLU A 164 28.73 -8.35 -6.76
C GLU A 164 28.93 -6.98 -7.41
N TYR A 165 27.95 -6.52 -8.18
CA TYR A 165 27.98 -5.24 -8.84
C TYR A 165 28.03 -4.07 -7.86
N LEU A 166 27.21 -4.08 -6.83
CA LEU A 166 27.19 -3.05 -5.79
C LEU A 166 28.54 -2.97 -5.07
N ARG A 167 29.10 -4.14 -4.70
CA ARG A 167 30.44 -4.22 -4.07
C ARG A 167 31.52 -3.65 -4.98
N LYS A 168 31.51 -3.94 -6.27
CA LYS A 168 32.47 -3.43 -7.25
C LYS A 168 32.41 -1.92 -7.41
N ASN A 169 31.24 -1.32 -7.21
CA ASN A 169 31.00 0.10 -7.32
C ASN A 169 30.98 0.84 -5.96
N ASN A 170 31.37 0.16 -4.86
CA ASN A 170 31.39 0.69 -3.50
C ASN A 170 30.04 1.26 -3.03
N ILE A 171 28.93 0.66 -3.46
CA ILE A 171 27.58 1.02 -3.00
C ILE A 171 27.25 0.17 -1.80
N SER A 172 27.05 0.80 -0.64
CA SER A 172 26.79 0.10 0.61
C SER A 172 25.32 -0.16 0.86
N LYS A 173 25.03 -1.13 1.76
CA LYS A 173 23.68 -1.42 2.22
C LYS A 173 23.02 -0.19 2.88
N GLU A 174 23.78 0.55 3.67
CA GLU A 174 23.32 1.77 4.34
C GLU A 174 22.89 2.84 3.32
N GLU A 175 23.56 2.89 2.20
CA GLU A 175 23.22 3.78 1.10
C GLU A 175 21.88 3.37 0.45
N LEU A 176 21.67 2.06 0.23
CA LEU A 176 20.40 1.55 -0.29
C LEU A 176 19.22 1.82 0.66
N GLU A 177 19.41 1.59 1.97
CA GLU A 177 18.38 1.89 2.98
C GLU A 177 18.07 3.39 3.05
N LYS A 178 19.08 4.24 2.90
CA LYS A 178 18.91 5.69 2.88
C LYS A 178 18.12 6.17 1.66
N ASP A 179 18.39 5.60 0.49
CA ASP A 179 17.63 5.88 -0.72
C ASP A 179 16.16 5.49 -0.54
N TYR A 180 15.93 4.29 -0.02
CA TYR A 180 14.60 3.80 0.25
C TYR A 180 13.87 4.70 1.26
N ASP A 181 14.51 5.03 2.39
CA ASP A 181 13.91 5.91 3.41
C ASP A 181 13.53 7.27 2.80
N GLU A 182 14.42 7.88 2.03
CA GLU A 182 14.19 9.20 1.46
C GLU A 182 12.99 9.23 0.52
N ILE A 183 12.85 8.21 -0.34
CA ILE A 183 11.77 8.20 -1.33
C ILE A 183 10.49 7.59 -0.76
N VAL A 184 10.55 6.39 -0.20
CA VAL A 184 9.34 5.70 0.25
C VAL A 184 8.82 6.33 1.53
N ASN A 185 9.66 6.48 2.56
CA ASN A 185 9.21 6.96 3.85
C ASN A 185 9.04 8.48 3.89
N GLN A 186 10.08 9.24 3.50
CA GLN A 186 10.09 10.70 3.69
C GLN A 186 9.34 11.45 2.57
N LYS A 187 9.12 10.82 1.41
CA LYS A 187 8.29 11.43 0.35
C LYS A 187 6.90 10.78 0.30
N VAL A 188 6.80 9.52 -0.13
CA VAL A 188 5.50 8.91 -0.44
C VAL A 188 4.65 8.76 0.82
N LEU A 189 5.15 8.07 1.85
CA LEU A 189 4.36 7.75 3.04
C LEU A 189 4.13 8.96 3.94
N LYS A 190 5.09 9.88 4.03
CA LYS A 190 4.93 11.12 4.81
C LYS A 190 3.89 12.04 4.19
N ASP A 191 3.92 12.23 2.87
CA ASP A 191 2.91 13.02 2.18
C ASP A 191 1.54 12.37 2.28
N TRP A 192 1.46 11.03 2.17
CA TRP A 192 0.23 10.29 2.43
C TRP A 192 -0.34 10.58 3.81
N CYS A 193 0.47 10.43 4.86
CA CYS A 193 0.04 10.71 6.24
C CYS A 193 -0.49 12.14 6.40
N SER A 194 0.14 13.10 5.73
CA SER A 194 -0.26 14.51 5.79
C SER A 194 -1.62 14.80 5.14
N ILE A 195 -1.93 14.10 4.02
CA ILE A 195 -3.19 14.36 3.27
C ILE A 195 -4.36 13.51 3.74
N TYR A 196 -4.09 12.35 4.36
CA TYR A 196 -5.11 11.35 4.72
C TYR A 196 -5.41 11.29 6.22
N ASP A 197 -4.64 11.96 7.06
CA ASP A 197 -4.73 11.84 8.53
C ASP A 197 -4.58 10.40 9.02
N SER A 198 -3.54 9.73 8.51
CA SER A 198 -3.25 8.33 8.79
C SER A 198 -2.97 8.09 10.27
N LYS A 199 -3.45 6.97 10.81
CA LYS A 199 -3.07 6.49 12.15
C LYS A 199 -1.67 5.85 12.20
N TYR A 200 -1.08 5.61 11.03
CA TYR A 200 0.27 5.07 10.86
C TYR A 200 1.27 6.20 10.61
N SER A 201 2.55 5.85 10.58
CA SER A 201 3.62 6.80 10.29
C SER A 201 4.67 6.17 9.36
N PRO A 202 5.50 6.97 8.70
CA PRO A 202 6.60 6.45 7.88
C PRO A 202 7.61 5.59 8.66
N SER A 203 7.68 5.71 9.99
CA SER A 203 8.53 4.90 10.87
C SER A 203 7.80 3.72 11.51
N ASN A 204 6.47 3.65 11.36
CA ASN A 204 5.64 2.58 11.90
C ASN A 204 4.50 2.26 10.94
N TYR A 205 4.75 1.32 10.06
CA TYR A 205 3.80 0.93 9.01
C TYR A 205 2.53 0.25 9.55
N GLY A 206 2.53 -0.31 10.77
CA GLY A 206 1.48 -1.18 11.30
C GLY A 206 1.77 -2.67 11.07
N GLU A 207 0.72 -3.48 10.91
CA GLU A 207 0.85 -4.93 10.74
C GLU A 207 1.30 -5.29 9.32
N VAL A 208 2.62 -5.29 9.09
CA VAL A 208 3.23 -5.70 7.83
C VAL A 208 4.57 -6.40 8.07
N LYS A 209 4.82 -7.49 7.37
CA LYS A 209 6.13 -8.13 7.33
C LYS A 209 6.95 -7.45 6.23
N VAL A 210 8.12 -6.94 6.58
CA VAL A 210 9.07 -6.38 5.61
C VAL A 210 10.09 -7.46 5.26
N GLU A 211 10.31 -7.68 3.97
CA GLU A 211 11.34 -8.55 3.43
C GLU A 211 12.26 -7.69 2.55
N THR A 212 13.53 -7.65 2.86
CA THR A 212 14.51 -6.81 2.16
C THR A 212 15.52 -7.71 1.47
N GLN A 213 15.65 -7.59 0.15
CA GLN A 213 16.57 -8.39 -0.67
C GLN A 213 18.02 -8.27 -0.19
N TRP A 214 18.45 -7.07 0.23
CA TRP A 214 19.80 -6.80 0.70
C TRP A 214 19.98 -6.92 2.22
N GLU A 215 19.04 -7.54 2.94
CA GLU A 215 19.11 -7.68 4.40
C GLU A 215 20.33 -8.50 4.86
N ASN A 216 20.65 -9.54 4.12
CA ASN A 216 21.70 -10.51 4.44
C ASN A 216 22.97 -10.38 3.56
N TRP A 217 23.17 -9.25 2.93
CA TRP A 217 24.32 -9.00 2.05
C TRP A 217 25.57 -8.55 2.80
#